data_594fbd8b1c7c0f461367227515999580
#
_entry.id   594fbd8b1c7c0f461367227515999580
#
_cell.length_a   1.000
_cell.length_b   1.000
_cell.length_c   1.000
_cell.angle_alpha   90.00
_cell.angle_beta   90.00
_cell.angle_gamma   90.00
#
_symmetry.space_group_name_H-M   'P 1'
#
loop_
_entity.id
_entity.type
_entity.pdbx_description
1 polymer ?
#
loop_
_entity_poly.entity_id
_entity_poly.type
_entity_poly.pdbx_seq_one_letter_code
_entity_poly.pdbx_strand_id
1 'polypeptide(L)'
;MSFSGFVAVGCGAAVGAWLRWWLAILLNPIFPTLPLGTLTANLLGGWLMGLAMGFFGHFESLPPEMRLLLMTGFLGGLTTFSTFSAETATLISHEQFGWTAVSVAAHVIGSVLMTLVGAAMMGMVLKR
;
A
#
# COMPACT_ATOMS: atom_id res chain seq x y z
N MET A 1 -4.37 20.66 12.77
CA MET A 1 -4.30 20.28 11.35
C MET A 1 -3.99 21.52 10.53
N SER A 2 -2.86 21.53 9.81
CA SER A 2 -2.44 22.67 9.01
C SER A 2 -3.07 22.62 7.60
N PHE A 3 -3.25 23.78 6.97
CA PHE A 3 -3.73 23.84 5.59
C PHE A 3 -2.74 23.18 4.62
N SER A 4 -1.44 23.39 4.81
CA SER A 4 -0.39 22.75 4.01
C SER A 4 -0.41 21.23 4.15
N GLY A 5 -0.63 20.71 5.35
CA GLY A 5 -0.81 19.27 5.58
C GLY A 5 -2.05 18.72 4.90
N PHE A 6 -3.16 19.44 4.96
CA PHE A 6 -4.40 19.09 4.27
C PHE A 6 -4.19 18.95 2.75
N VAL A 7 -3.55 19.94 2.15
CA VAL A 7 -3.23 19.93 0.71
C VAL A 7 -2.25 18.81 0.36
N ALA A 8 -1.22 18.59 1.17
CA ALA A 8 -0.24 17.52 0.97
C ALA A 8 -0.89 16.14 0.96
N VAL A 9 -1.75 15.86 1.94
CA VAL A 9 -2.50 14.58 2.01
C VAL A 9 -3.40 14.41 0.78
N GLY A 10 -4.15 15.42 0.41
CA GLY A 10 -5.07 15.36 -0.73
C GLY A 10 -4.35 15.12 -2.06
N CYS A 11 -3.27 15.85 -2.32
CA CYS A 11 -2.46 15.68 -3.53
C CYS A 11 -1.82 14.29 -3.59
N GLY A 12 -1.21 13.86 -2.50
CA GLY A 12 -0.61 12.53 -2.42
C GLY A 12 -1.63 11.42 -2.62
N ALA A 13 -2.78 11.53 -1.95
CA ALA A 13 -3.87 10.56 -2.04
C ALA A 13 -4.42 10.45 -3.47
N ALA A 14 -4.59 11.57 -4.17
CA ALA A 14 -5.05 11.57 -5.55
C ALA A 14 -4.10 10.79 -6.46
N VAL A 15 -2.79 11.06 -6.36
CA VAL A 15 -1.77 10.34 -7.16
C VAL A 15 -1.75 8.86 -6.81
N GLY A 16 -1.78 8.51 -5.54
CA GLY A 16 -1.82 7.12 -5.09
C GLY A 16 -3.06 6.37 -5.58
N ALA A 17 -4.22 6.99 -5.48
CA ALA A 17 -5.49 6.41 -5.95
C ALA A 17 -5.50 6.23 -7.48
N TRP A 18 -4.94 7.16 -8.24
CA TRP A 18 -4.82 7.03 -9.70
C TRP A 18 -3.90 5.87 -10.07
N LEU A 19 -2.75 5.73 -9.40
CA LEU A 19 -1.83 4.61 -9.63
C LEU A 19 -2.50 3.27 -9.30
N ARG A 20 -3.21 3.19 -8.18
CA ARG A 20 -3.96 1.98 -7.79
C ARG A 20 -5.02 1.63 -8.83
N TRP A 21 -5.78 2.59 -9.30
CA TRP A 21 -6.79 2.39 -10.34
C TRP A 21 -6.18 1.88 -11.65
N TRP A 22 -5.07 2.47 -12.05
CA TRP A 22 -4.32 2.04 -13.23
C TRP A 22 -3.81 0.60 -13.09
N LEU A 23 -3.23 0.24 -11.94
CA LEU A 23 -2.81 -1.15 -11.67
C LEU A 23 -3.99 -2.11 -11.72
N ALA A 24 -5.14 -1.73 -11.23
CA ALA A 24 -6.35 -2.55 -11.28
C ALA A 24 -6.80 -2.79 -12.73
N ILE A 25 -6.80 -1.77 -13.57
CA ILE A 25 -7.16 -1.88 -14.99
C ILE A 25 -6.22 -2.84 -15.72
N LEU A 26 -4.92 -2.75 -15.47
CA LEU A 26 -3.92 -3.55 -16.17
C LEU A 26 -3.83 -4.99 -15.66
N LEU A 27 -3.89 -5.20 -14.35
CA LEU A 27 -3.50 -6.47 -13.73
C LEU A 27 -4.67 -7.30 -13.24
N ASN A 28 -5.79 -6.71 -12.81
CA ASN A 28 -6.92 -7.48 -12.29
C ASN A 28 -7.50 -8.47 -13.32
N PRO A 29 -7.61 -8.14 -14.61
CA PRO A 29 -8.13 -9.08 -15.61
C PRO A 29 -7.23 -10.29 -15.86
N ILE A 30 -5.95 -10.25 -15.49
CA ILE A 30 -4.99 -11.34 -15.71
C ILE A 30 -5.37 -12.57 -14.89
N PHE A 31 -5.79 -12.37 -13.63
CA PHE A 31 -6.22 -13.45 -12.75
C PHE A 31 -7.41 -13.00 -11.89
N PRO A 32 -8.65 -13.10 -12.43
CA PRO A 32 -9.83 -12.53 -11.79
C PRO A 32 -10.16 -13.10 -10.40
N THR A 33 -9.80 -14.34 -10.12
CA THR A 33 -10.06 -15.00 -8.83
C THR A 33 -9.28 -14.31 -7.69
N LEU A 34 -8.05 -13.93 -7.95
CA LEU A 34 -7.21 -13.14 -7.05
C LEU A 34 -6.73 -11.91 -7.83
N PRO A 35 -7.45 -10.78 -7.74
CA PRO A 35 -7.13 -9.60 -8.54
C PRO A 35 -5.71 -9.08 -8.28
N LEU A 36 -4.83 -9.22 -9.27
CA LEU A 36 -3.41 -8.95 -9.12
C LEU A 36 -3.09 -7.47 -8.99
N GLY A 37 -3.93 -6.59 -9.53
CA GLY A 37 -3.75 -5.15 -9.40
C GLY A 37 -3.94 -4.68 -7.96
N THR A 38 -4.97 -5.15 -7.30
CA THR A 38 -5.22 -4.89 -5.87
C THR A 38 -4.08 -5.43 -5.02
N LEU A 39 -3.66 -6.67 -5.27
CA LEU A 39 -2.56 -7.29 -4.54
C LEU A 39 -1.24 -6.53 -4.75
N THR A 40 -0.90 -6.21 -5.99
CA THR A 40 0.31 -5.45 -6.32
C THR A 40 0.31 -4.08 -5.65
N ALA A 41 -0.81 -3.37 -5.67
CA ALA A 41 -0.93 -2.07 -5.01
C ALA A 41 -0.65 -2.18 -3.50
N ASN A 42 -1.21 -3.18 -2.84
CA ASN A 42 -1.01 -3.38 -1.41
C ASN A 42 0.42 -3.84 -1.07
N LEU A 43 1.00 -4.77 -1.84
CA LEU A 43 2.38 -5.24 -1.62
C LEU A 43 3.40 -4.14 -1.91
N LEU A 44 3.25 -3.44 -3.03
CA LEU A 44 4.11 -2.31 -3.41
C LEU A 44 4.00 -1.19 -2.37
N GLY A 45 2.78 -0.86 -1.97
CA GLY A 45 2.53 0.13 -0.93
C GLY A 45 3.15 -0.25 0.41
N GLY A 46 3.06 -1.52 0.80
CA GLY A 46 3.71 -2.04 2.01
C GLY A 46 5.23 -1.86 1.97
N TRP A 47 5.86 -2.24 0.85
CA TRP A 47 7.30 -2.08 0.66
C TRP A 47 7.72 -0.61 0.71
N LEU A 48 7.02 0.26 0.00
CA LEU A 48 7.28 1.70 0.02
C LEU A 48 7.05 2.31 1.42
N MET A 49 6.05 1.81 2.16
CA MET A 49 5.83 2.23 3.55
C MET A 49 7.04 1.88 4.42
N GLY A 50 7.59 0.68 4.27
CA GLY A 50 8.80 0.28 4.98
C GLY A 50 10.00 1.17 4.66
N LEU A 51 10.21 1.48 3.38
CA LEU A 51 11.25 2.43 2.96
C LEU A 51 11.02 3.81 3.58
N ALA A 52 9.79 4.30 3.56
CA ALA A 52 9.44 5.60 4.14
C ALA A 52 9.62 5.65 5.66
N MET A 53 9.26 4.59 6.36
CA MET A 53 9.47 4.48 7.81
C MET A 53 10.96 4.58 8.15
N GLY A 54 11.81 3.86 7.46
CA GLY A 54 13.25 3.91 7.65
C GLY A 54 13.83 5.29 7.31
N PHE A 55 13.40 5.88 6.20
CA PHE A 55 13.86 7.18 5.75
C PHE A 55 13.48 8.30 6.72
N PHE A 56 12.21 8.43 7.05
CA PHE A 56 11.72 9.49 7.95
C PHE A 56 12.13 9.26 9.41
N GLY A 57 12.39 8.02 9.79
CA GLY A 57 12.97 7.73 11.10
C GLY A 57 14.41 8.18 11.24
N HIS A 58 15.18 8.18 10.13
CA HIS A 58 16.55 8.67 10.10
C HIS A 58 16.62 10.20 9.96
N PHE A 59 15.76 10.79 9.14
CA PHE A 59 15.70 12.22 8.86
C PHE A 59 14.52 12.88 9.58
N GLU A 60 14.59 12.94 10.91
CA GLU A 60 13.49 13.47 11.74
C GLU A 60 13.24 14.97 11.56
N SER A 61 14.23 15.73 11.09
CA SER A 61 14.15 17.17 10.89
C SER A 61 13.40 17.61 9.63
N LEU A 62 13.01 16.65 8.76
CA LEU A 62 12.26 16.98 7.53
C LEU A 62 10.87 17.54 7.85
N PRO A 63 10.36 18.45 6.98
CA PRO A 63 9.05 19.04 7.19
C PRO A 63 7.95 17.97 7.33
N PRO A 64 7.02 18.13 8.28
CA PRO A 64 5.92 17.18 8.47
C PRO A 64 5.07 16.95 7.22
N GLU A 65 4.96 17.95 6.35
CA GLU A 65 4.21 17.90 5.11
C GLU A 65 4.74 16.84 4.14
N MET A 66 6.05 16.59 4.14
CA MET A 66 6.66 15.54 3.30
C MET A 66 6.21 14.15 3.76
N ARG A 67 6.18 13.92 5.07
CA ARG A 67 5.68 12.67 5.65
C ARG A 67 4.20 12.49 5.36
N LEU A 68 3.41 13.54 5.52
CA LEU A 68 1.98 13.53 5.21
C LEU A 68 1.71 13.28 3.73
N LEU A 69 2.46 13.92 2.84
CA LEU A 69 2.34 13.73 1.40
C LEU A 69 2.58 12.29 0.98
N LEU A 70 3.66 11.68 1.46
CA LEU A 70 4.10 10.35 1.05
C LEU A 70 3.37 9.24 1.81
N MET A 71 3.35 9.28 3.14
CA MET A 71 2.83 8.17 3.93
C MET A 71 1.31 8.21 4.05
N THR A 72 0.75 9.31 4.52
CA THR A 72 -0.69 9.44 4.71
C THR A 72 -1.41 9.63 3.37
N GLY A 73 -0.88 10.48 2.51
CA GLY A 73 -1.47 10.78 1.20
C GLY A 73 -1.21 9.67 0.19
N PHE A 74 -0.02 9.67 -0.40
CA PHE A 74 0.31 8.78 -1.53
C PHE A 74 0.12 7.31 -1.19
N LEU A 75 0.75 6.81 -0.14
CA LEU A 75 0.64 5.40 0.24
C LEU A 75 -0.75 5.06 0.77
N GLY A 76 -1.42 5.99 1.46
CA GLY A 76 -2.80 5.83 1.88
C GLY A 76 -3.77 5.71 0.70
N GLY A 77 -3.54 6.46 -0.38
CA GLY A 77 -4.33 6.37 -1.62
C GLY A 77 -3.99 5.15 -2.47
N LEU A 78 -2.72 4.75 -2.49
CA LEU A 78 -2.24 3.60 -3.27
C LEU A 78 -2.76 2.28 -2.69
N THR A 79 -2.68 2.09 -1.38
CA THR A 79 -3.11 0.86 -0.71
C THR A 79 -4.62 0.87 -0.44
N THR A 80 -5.22 -0.31 -0.35
CA THR A 80 -6.66 -0.41 -0.13
C THR A 80 -7.02 -1.65 0.69
N PHE A 81 -7.57 -1.42 1.86
CA PHE A 81 -8.20 -2.48 2.64
C PHE A 81 -9.63 -2.75 2.17
N SER A 82 -10.37 -1.72 1.78
CA SER A 82 -11.78 -1.87 1.38
C SER A 82 -11.97 -2.71 0.11
N THR A 83 -11.12 -2.53 -0.89
CA THR A 83 -11.17 -3.34 -2.11
C THR A 83 -10.80 -4.80 -1.82
N PHE A 84 -9.73 -5.03 -1.06
CA PHE A 84 -9.36 -6.37 -0.58
C PHE A 84 -10.51 -7.02 0.21
N SER A 85 -11.16 -6.27 1.09
CA SER A 85 -12.30 -6.75 1.88
C SER A 85 -13.48 -7.16 0.99
N ALA A 86 -13.81 -6.35 -0.02
CA ALA A 86 -14.89 -6.64 -0.97
C ALA A 86 -14.57 -7.88 -1.82
N GLU A 87 -13.35 -8.01 -2.31
CA GLU A 87 -12.90 -9.17 -3.08
C GLU A 87 -12.96 -10.45 -2.24
N THR A 88 -12.52 -10.39 -0.98
CA THR A 88 -12.56 -11.50 -0.04
C THR A 88 -14.00 -11.91 0.29
N ALA A 89 -14.87 -10.94 0.54
CA ALA A 89 -16.29 -11.20 0.77
C ALA A 89 -16.95 -11.86 -0.45
N THR A 90 -16.56 -11.49 -1.65
CA THR A 90 -17.04 -12.13 -2.89
C THR A 90 -16.59 -13.60 -2.96
N LEU A 91 -15.35 -13.90 -2.62
CA LEU A 91 -14.85 -15.29 -2.57
C LEU A 91 -15.62 -16.12 -1.55
N ILE A 92 -15.90 -15.57 -0.39
CA ILE A 92 -16.71 -16.24 0.66
C ILE A 92 -18.13 -16.51 0.15
N SER A 93 -18.78 -15.53 -0.49
CA SER A 93 -20.14 -15.68 -0.99
C SER A 93 -20.28 -16.72 -2.10
N HIS A 94 -19.20 -16.97 -2.84
CA HIS A 94 -19.11 -18.03 -3.84
C HIS A 94 -18.54 -19.33 -3.29
N GLU A 95 -18.41 -19.45 -1.97
CA GLU A 95 -17.91 -20.65 -1.28
C GLU A 95 -16.49 -21.07 -1.71
N GLN A 96 -15.69 -20.12 -2.19
CA GLN A 96 -14.30 -20.33 -2.58
C GLN A 96 -13.35 -20.12 -1.38
N PHE A 97 -13.48 -20.97 -0.36
CA PHE A 97 -12.78 -20.79 0.92
C PHE A 97 -11.25 -20.97 0.80
N GLY A 98 -10.77 -21.82 -0.09
CA GLY A 98 -9.34 -21.95 -0.37
C GLY A 98 -8.73 -20.66 -0.90
N TRP A 99 -9.38 -20.03 -1.88
CA TRP A 99 -8.97 -18.75 -2.42
C TRP A 99 -9.16 -17.60 -1.44
N THR A 100 -10.17 -17.68 -0.58
CA THR A 100 -10.35 -16.76 0.54
C THR A 100 -9.11 -16.75 1.45
N ALA A 101 -8.67 -17.95 1.86
CA ALA A 101 -7.45 -18.09 2.69
C ALA A 101 -6.20 -17.57 1.99
N VAL A 102 -6.03 -17.87 0.69
CA VAL A 102 -4.91 -17.37 -0.11
C VAL A 102 -4.94 -15.84 -0.19
N SER A 103 -6.10 -15.24 -0.46
CA SER A 103 -6.24 -13.78 -0.54
C SER A 103 -5.87 -13.11 0.78
N VAL A 104 -6.41 -13.60 1.89
CA VAL A 104 -6.11 -13.05 3.23
C VAL A 104 -4.61 -13.18 3.54
N ALA A 105 -4.03 -14.35 3.32
CA ALA A 105 -2.60 -14.57 3.57
C ALA A 105 -1.72 -13.67 2.69
N ALA A 106 -2.02 -13.58 1.40
CA ALA A 106 -1.24 -12.78 0.46
C ALA A 106 -1.29 -11.28 0.81
N HIS A 107 -2.49 -10.74 1.07
CA HIS A 107 -2.63 -9.33 1.40
C HIS A 107 -2.08 -8.98 2.78
N VAL A 108 -2.43 -9.75 3.81
CA VAL A 108 -2.06 -9.42 5.20
C VAL A 108 -0.60 -9.77 5.47
N ILE A 109 -0.23 -11.05 5.32
CA ILE A 109 1.13 -11.50 5.60
C ILE A 109 2.10 -10.89 4.57
N GLY A 110 1.73 -10.90 3.30
CA GLY A 110 2.54 -10.34 2.22
C GLY A 110 2.85 -8.87 2.44
N SER A 111 1.86 -8.06 2.77
CA SER A 111 2.05 -6.61 2.99
C SER A 111 2.93 -6.33 4.21
N VAL A 112 2.73 -7.04 5.31
CA VAL A 112 3.56 -6.89 6.51
C VAL A 112 5.02 -7.28 6.22
N LEU A 113 5.24 -8.41 5.54
CA LEU A 113 6.58 -8.84 5.13
C LEU A 113 7.24 -7.81 4.22
N MET A 114 6.53 -7.27 3.24
CA MET A 114 7.04 -6.24 2.35
C MET A 114 7.43 -4.97 3.10
N THR A 115 6.65 -4.58 4.11
CA THR A 115 6.98 -3.44 4.98
C THR A 115 8.26 -3.68 5.77
N LEU A 116 8.41 -4.88 6.34
CA LEU A 116 9.63 -5.26 7.06
C LEU A 116 10.86 -5.28 6.14
N VAL A 117 10.71 -5.82 4.92
CA VAL A 117 11.78 -5.81 3.92
C VAL A 117 12.16 -4.39 3.53
N GLY A 118 11.19 -3.51 3.27
CA GLY A 118 11.44 -2.12 2.92
C GLY A 118 12.18 -1.37 4.04
N ALA A 119 11.75 -1.55 5.28
CA ALA A 119 12.40 -0.95 6.44
C ALA A 119 13.85 -1.45 6.61
N ALA A 120 14.07 -2.75 6.46
CA ALA A 120 15.40 -3.36 6.52
C ALA A 120 16.31 -2.83 5.40
N MET A 121 15.81 -2.74 4.17
CA MET A 121 16.54 -2.22 3.01
C MET A 121 16.99 -0.77 3.24
N MET A 122 16.07 0.08 3.71
CA MET A 122 16.42 1.48 4.01
C MET A 122 17.45 1.56 5.14
N GLY A 123 17.31 0.74 6.17
CA GLY A 123 18.30 0.66 7.26
C GLY A 123 19.70 0.30 6.77
N MET A 124 19.81 -0.61 5.82
CA MET A 124 21.10 -0.98 5.22
C MET A 124 21.69 0.16 4.37
N VAL A 125 20.86 0.87 3.62
CA VAL A 125 21.30 2.01 2.79
C VAL A 125 21.81 3.17 3.65
N LEU A 126 21.11 3.49 4.72
CA LEU A 126 21.45 4.64 5.58
C LEU A 126 22.57 4.37 6.58
N LYS A 127 22.96 3.11 6.79
CA LYS A 127 24.12 2.76 7.62
C LYS A 127 25.48 2.88 6.90
N ARG A 128 25.46 3.11 5.58
CA ARG A 128 26.66 3.35 4.78
C ARG A 128 27.01 4.84 4.76
#